data_bf7e5757f427efb0dd97c03e0fe3b41a
#
_entry.id   bf7e5757f427efb0dd97c03e0fe3b41a
#
_cell.length_a   1.000
_cell.length_b   1.000
_cell.length_c   1.000
_cell.angle_alpha   90.00
_cell.angle_beta   90.00
_cell.angle_gamma   90.00
#
_symmetry.space_group_name_H-M   'P 1'
#
loop_
_entity.id
_entity.type
_entity.pdbx_description
1 polymer ?
#
loop_
_entity_poly.entity_id
_entity_poly.type
_entity_poly.pdbx_seq_one_letter_code
_entity_poly.pdbx_strand_id
1 'polypeptide(L)'
;MSMMTAVQLREYGGPEVLQYEDAPRPELKAGEVLVRVHAAGINPPDWYLRDGCKMLPPEWRPVIPFPIILGTDISGVVEEVAHDVEGFSVGDAVFSMVRFPSFGDSKCYAEYVTVPASECALKPAGVSHIHAAATPMSLLTAWQFLIELGHEVANPLQPELHRPVPLKGKRILINGAAGGVGHFAVQIAKMEGAYVIAVASTEHEAFLRGLEPMSSSTTRRQLPRMLFVMSTSFLIPWAVPPRVASCRH
;
A
#
# COMPACT_ATOMS: atom_id res chain seq x y z
N MET A 1 -20.56 8.25 -22.74
CA MET A 1 -19.46 7.82 -21.85
C MET A 1 -19.31 6.32 -22.02
N SER A 2 -18.10 5.82 -22.22
CA SER A 2 -17.84 4.37 -22.24
C SER A 2 -17.97 3.82 -20.81
N MET A 3 -18.47 2.58 -20.70
CA MET A 3 -18.64 1.89 -19.43
C MET A 3 -17.53 0.87 -19.24
N MET A 4 -17.26 0.51 -18.02
CA MET A 4 -16.36 -0.56 -17.58
C MET A 4 -17.01 -1.31 -16.43
N THR A 5 -16.51 -2.49 -16.11
CA THR A 5 -16.93 -3.21 -14.91
C THR A 5 -16.05 -2.83 -13.71
N ALA A 6 -16.66 -2.68 -12.55
CA ALA A 6 -15.96 -2.35 -11.31
C ALA A 6 -16.64 -2.98 -10.08
N VAL A 7 -15.88 -3.08 -8.99
CA VAL A 7 -16.44 -3.40 -7.68
C VAL A 7 -16.73 -2.10 -6.95
N GLN A 8 -18.00 -1.77 -6.81
CA GLN A 8 -18.47 -0.54 -6.18
C GLN A 8 -18.99 -0.78 -4.75
N LEU A 9 -18.85 0.26 -3.94
CA LEU A 9 -19.37 0.36 -2.59
C LEU A 9 -20.48 1.43 -2.59
N ARG A 10 -21.69 1.07 -2.17
CA ARG A 10 -22.85 1.98 -2.12
C ARG A 10 -23.24 2.39 -0.71
N GLU A 11 -22.74 1.67 0.28
CA GLU A 11 -22.92 1.93 1.71
C GLU A 11 -21.79 1.29 2.50
N TYR A 12 -21.59 1.69 3.75
CA TYR A 12 -20.63 1.04 4.63
C TYR A 12 -21.16 -0.30 5.14
N GLY A 13 -20.28 -1.31 5.20
CA GLY A 13 -20.68 -2.64 5.70
C GLY A 13 -19.60 -3.69 5.64
N GLY A 14 -20.02 -4.95 5.72
CA GLY A 14 -19.17 -6.12 5.52
C GLY A 14 -18.86 -6.38 4.03
N PRO A 15 -18.25 -7.52 3.70
CA PRO A 15 -17.95 -7.85 2.29
C PRO A 15 -19.17 -7.89 1.36
N GLU A 16 -20.36 -8.12 1.91
CA GLU A 16 -21.64 -8.24 1.20
C GLU A 16 -22.08 -6.94 0.52
N VAL A 17 -21.57 -5.78 0.96
CA VAL A 17 -21.93 -4.48 0.35
C VAL A 17 -21.10 -4.16 -0.91
N LEU A 18 -20.15 -4.99 -1.26
CA LEU A 18 -19.36 -4.86 -2.48
C LEU A 18 -20.19 -5.40 -3.67
N GLN A 19 -20.45 -4.54 -4.65
CA GLN A 19 -21.26 -4.88 -5.82
C GLN A 19 -20.37 -4.87 -7.09
N TYR A 20 -20.40 -5.97 -7.84
CA TYR A 20 -19.75 -6.07 -9.15
C TYR A 20 -20.74 -5.59 -10.22
N GLU A 21 -20.51 -4.42 -10.77
CA GLU A 21 -21.47 -3.72 -11.62
C GLU A 21 -20.78 -2.76 -12.60
N ASP A 22 -21.57 -2.22 -13.53
CA ASP A 22 -21.09 -1.24 -14.49
C ASP A 22 -20.82 0.11 -13.84
N ALA A 23 -19.70 0.73 -14.22
CA ALA A 23 -19.27 2.05 -13.79
C ALA A 23 -18.76 2.86 -14.99
N PRO A 24 -18.80 4.20 -14.93
CA PRO A 24 -18.18 5.02 -15.98
C PRO A 24 -16.66 4.74 -16.08
N ARG A 25 -16.16 4.48 -17.30
CA ARG A 25 -14.71 4.42 -17.56
C ARG A 25 -14.10 5.78 -17.24
N PRO A 26 -12.97 5.85 -16.52
CA PRO A 26 -12.35 7.12 -16.18
C PRO A 26 -11.83 7.85 -17.42
N GLU A 27 -11.91 9.17 -17.40
CA GLU A 27 -11.34 10.03 -18.43
C GLU A 27 -9.89 10.36 -18.10
N LEU A 28 -9.02 10.23 -19.10
CA LEU A 28 -7.60 10.55 -18.99
C LEU A 28 -7.41 12.07 -18.86
N LYS A 29 -6.64 12.50 -17.87
CA LYS A 29 -6.30 13.90 -17.64
C LYS A 29 -4.81 14.15 -17.92
N ALA A 30 -4.43 15.43 -18.01
CA ALA A 30 -3.03 15.82 -18.09
C ALA A 30 -2.21 15.23 -16.92
N GLY A 31 -1.00 14.76 -17.20
CA GLY A 31 -0.10 14.13 -16.25
C GLY A 31 -0.44 12.68 -15.89
N GLU A 32 -1.43 12.04 -16.53
CA GLU A 32 -1.89 10.70 -16.21
C GLU A 32 -1.64 9.69 -17.35
N VAL A 33 -1.63 8.43 -16.96
CA VAL A 33 -1.78 7.29 -17.87
C VAL A 33 -3.06 6.54 -17.52
N LEU A 34 -3.76 6.03 -18.53
CA LEU A 34 -4.89 5.13 -18.35
C LEU A 34 -4.37 3.69 -18.38
N VAL A 35 -4.62 2.95 -17.33
CA VAL A 35 -4.15 1.58 -17.17
C VAL A 35 -5.32 0.61 -17.24
N ARG A 36 -5.22 -0.39 -18.12
CA ARG A 36 -6.07 -1.57 -18.08
C ARG A 36 -5.55 -2.51 -17.00
N VAL A 37 -6.33 -2.66 -15.94
CA VAL A 37 -5.94 -3.40 -14.73
C VAL A 37 -5.93 -4.90 -15.00
N HIS A 38 -4.83 -5.56 -14.66
CA HIS A 38 -4.68 -7.01 -14.70
C HIS A 38 -4.77 -7.65 -13.31
N ALA A 39 -4.35 -6.90 -12.30
CA ALA A 39 -4.47 -7.30 -10.91
C ALA A 39 -4.55 -6.06 -10.00
N ALA A 40 -5.33 -6.16 -8.94
CA ALA A 40 -5.41 -5.17 -7.87
C ALA A 40 -4.98 -5.80 -6.54
N GLY A 41 -4.18 -5.07 -5.75
CA GLY A 41 -3.83 -5.47 -4.39
C GLY A 41 -4.95 -5.15 -3.41
N ILE A 42 -5.12 -5.99 -2.39
CA ILE A 42 -6.08 -5.77 -1.30
C ILE A 42 -5.30 -5.42 -0.04
N ASN A 43 -5.59 -4.26 0.52
CA ASN A 43 -4.87 -3.71 1.66
C ASN A 43 -5.79 -3.39 2.85
N PRO A 44 -5.25 -3.31 4.08
CA PRO A 44 -6.04 -2.92 5.24
C PRO A 44 -6.86 -1.63 5.09
N PRO A 45 -6.34 -0.54 4.48
CA PRO A 45 -7.13 0.68 4.24
C PRO A 45 -8.41 0.46 3.45
N ASP A 46 -8.43 -0.50 2.51
CA ASP A 46 -9.59 -0.77 1.68
C ASP A 46 -10.78 -1.27 2.50
N TRP A 47 -10.54 -2.24 3.39
CA TRP A 47 -11.62 -2.76 4.22
C TRP A 47 -11.92 -1.85 5.44
N TYR A 48 -10.97 -1.03 5.91
CA TYR A 48 -11.29 0.04 6.87
C TYR A 48 -12.26 1.04 6.24
N LEU A 49 -12.00 1.43 4.99
CA LEU A 49 -12.87 2.36 4.27
C LEU A 49 -14.24 1.75 4.01
N ARG A 50 -14.29 0.46 3.63
CA ARG A 50 -15.53 -0.27 3.43
C ARG A 50 -16.42 -0.28 4.69
N ASP A 51 -15.85 -0.43 5.87
CA ASP A 51 -16.62 -0.44 7.12
C ASP A 51 -16.90 0.96 7.69
N GLY A 52 -16.50 2.02 7.00
CA GLY A 52 -16.66 3.40 7.45
C GLY A 52 -15.60 3.86 8.43
N CYS A 53 -14.42 3.25 8.41
CA CYS A 53 -13.31 3.58 9.30
C CYS A 53 -13.71 3.55 10.79
N LYS A 54 -14.52 2.58 11.20
CA LYS A 54 -15.05 2.47 12.56
C LYS A 54 -13.98 2.42 13.65
N MET A 55 -12.75 2.05 13.28
CA MET A 55 -11.59 2.08 14.17
C MET A 55 -11.15 3.49 14.57
N LEU A 56 -11.54 4.52 13.79
CA LEU A 56 -11.22 5.91 14.07
C LEU A 56 -12.31 6.57 14.92
N PRO A 57 -11.95 7.59 15.74
CA PRO A 57 -12.90 8.46 16.39
C PRO A 57 -13.89 9.03 15.36
N PRO A 58 -15.17 9.22 15.70
CA PRO A 58 -16.19 9.68 14.75
C PRO A 58 -15.81 10.94 13.97
N GLU A 59 -15.17 11.89 14.63
CA GLU A 59 -14.72 13.17 14.07
C GLU A 59 -13.57 13.04 13.07
N TRP A 60 -12.92 11.88 13.00
CA TRP A 60 -11.79 11.61 12.08
C TRP A 60 -12.21 10.70 10.92
N ARG A 61 -13.46 10.23 10.94
CA ARG A 61 -13.94 9.36 9.86
C ARG A 61 -14.17 10.16 8.59
N PRO A 62 -13.70 9.67 7.45
CA PRO A 62 -13.94 10.35 6.18
C PRO A 62 -15.44 10.31 5.84
N VAL A 63 -15.96 11.43 5.34
CA VAL A 63 -17.28 11.47 4.70
C VAL A 63 -17.08 11.27 3.21
N ILE A 64 -17.59 10.16 2.70
CA ILE A 64 -17.36 9.76 1.32
C ILE A 64 -18.70 9.74 0.57
N PRO A 65 -18.80 10.39 -0.60
CA PRO A 65 -19.96 10.30 -1.44
C PRO A 65 -20.02 8.94 -2.14
N PHE A 66 -21.10 8.19 -1.95
CA PHE A 66 -21.36 6.95 -2.68
C PHE A 66 -21.97 7.19 -4.05
N PRO A 67 -21.77 6.28 -5.04
CA PRO A 67 -20.96 5.07 -4.96
C PRO A 67 -19.47 5.37 -5.12
N ILE A 68 -18.61 4.52 -4.50
CA ILE A 68 -17.16 4.58 -4.65
C ILE A 68 -16.57 3.24 -5.11
N ILE A 69 -15.45 3.31 -5.80
CA ILE A 69 -14.61 2.16 -6.13
C ILE A 69 -13.40 2.19 -5.19
N LEU A 70 -13.13 1.08 -4.51
CA LEU A 70 -11.99 0.93 -3.60
C LEU A 70 -10.71 0.51 -4.33
N GLY A 71 -9.65 0.30 -3.55
CA GLY A 71 -8.36 -0.21 -3.99
C GLY A 71 -7.37 0.89 -4.32
N THR A 72 -6.12 0.65 -3.93
CA THR A 72 -5.00 1.58 -4.12
C THR A 72 -3.89 0.97 -4.96
N ASP A 73 -3.68 -0.33 -4.89
CA ASP A 73 -2.58 -1.02 -5.56
C ASP A 73 -3.04 -1.70 -6.83
N ILE A 74 -2.31 -1.44 -7.93
CA ILE A 74 -2.57 -2.08 -9.23
C ILE A 74 -1.31 -2.59 -9.89
N SER A 75 -1.51 -3.53 -10.80
CA SER A 75 -0.62 -3.77 -11.93
C SER A 75 -1.45 -4.05 -13.18
N GLY A 76 -1.02 -3.50 -14.30
CA GLY A 76 -1.75 -3.60 -15.56
C GLY A 76 -0.90 -3.16 -16.75
N VAL A 77 -1.57 -2.86 -17.84
CA VAL A 77 -0.96 -2.39 -19.08
C VAL A 77 -1.49 -1.02 -19.44
N VAL A 78 -0.61 -0.12 -19.83
CA VAL A 78 -0.95 1.22 -20.26
C VAL A 78 -1.79 1.14 -21.54
N GLU A 79 -3.00 1.70 -21.50
CA GLU A 79 -3.94 1.75 -22.61
C GLU A 79 -3.89 3.09 -23.35
N GLU A 80 -3.73 4.18 -22.59
CA GLU A 80 -3.63 5.54 -23.12
C GLU A 80 -2.61 6.35 -22.28
N VAL A 81 -1.94 7.31 -22.91
CA VAL A 81 -0.96 8.20 -22.27
C VAL A 81 -1.37 9.64 -22.57
N ALA A 82 -1.43 10.49 -21.56
CA ALA A 82 -1.70 11.91 -21.76
C ALA A 82 -0.56 12.57 -22.54
N HIS A 83 -0.90 13.59 -23.35
CA HIS A 83 0.01 14.23 -24.30
C HIS A 83 1.24 14.89 -23.66
N ASP A 84 1.17 15.20 -22.38
CA ASP A 84 2.20 15.85 -21.57
C ASP A 84 3.01 14.86 -20.71
N VAL A 85 2.76 13.56 -20.83
CA VAL A 85 3.46 12.51 -20.09
C VAL A 85 4.60 11.94 -20.92
N GLU A 86 5.79 11.89 -20.33
CA GLU A 86 6.97 11.25 -20.89
C GLU A 86 7.34 9.99 -20.09
N GLY A 87 8.08 9.07 -20.73
CA GLY A 87 8.62 7.87 -20.08
C GLY A 87 7.67 6.66 -20.05
N PHE A 88 6.44 6.80 -20.54
CA PHE A 88 5.49 5.69 -20.71
C PHE A 88 4.96 5.63 -22.14
N SER A 89 4.62 4.42 -22.57
CA SER A 89 4.04 4.14 -23.89
C SER A 89 2.85 3.18 -23.76
N VAL A 90 1.93 3.26 -24.69
CA VAL A 90 0.84 2.27 -24.80
C VAL A 90 1.44 0.87 -24.95
N GLY A 91 0.96 -0.06 -24.14
CA GLY A 91 1.47 -1.44 -24.07
C GLY A 91 2.48 -1.68 -22.94
N ASP A 92 2.98 -0.65 -22.28
CA ASP A 92 3.88 -0.82 -21.15
C ASP A 92 3.19 -1.54 -19.97
N ALA A 93 3.85 -2.55 -19.44
CA ALA A 93 3.41 -3.19 -18.20
C ALA A 93 3.86 -2.34 -17.01
N VAL A 94 2.91 -1.96 -16.15
CA VAL A 94 3.13 -1.03 -15.04
C VAL A 94 2.55 -1.54 -13.73
N PHE A 95 2.96 -0.91 -12.62
CA PHE A 95 2.36 -1.09 -11.30
C PHE A 95 2.43 0.23 -10.52
N SER A 96 1.53 0.40 -9.56
CA SER A 96 1.37 1.67 -8.84
C SER A 96 0.64 1.51 -7.52
N MET A 97 0.90 2.43 -6.58
CA MET A 97 0.02 2.76 -5.47
C MET A 97 -0.69 4.07 -5.82
N VAL A 98 -1.94 3.97 -6.28
CA VAL A 98 -2.66 5.07 -6.92
C VAL A 98 -3.25 6.03 -5.90
N ARG A 99 -2.84 7.31 -5.95
CA ARG A 99 -3.43 8.43 -5.20
C ARG A 99 -3.64 8.16 -3.70
N PHE A 100 -2.76 7.40 -3.09
CA PHE A 100 -2.82 7.17 -1.64
C PHE A 100 -2.21 8.39 -0.89
N PRO A 101 -2.83 8.87 0.18
CA PRO A 101 -4.01 8.37 0.90
C PRO A 101 -5.34 9.08 0.51
N SER A 102 -5.67 9.21 -0.74
CA SER A 102 -6.92 9.83 -1.18
C SER A 102 -8.10 8.87 -1.06
N PHE A 103 -9.09 9.24 -0.26
CA PHE A 103 -10.28 8.41 -0.05
C PHE A 103 -11.23 8.52 -1.25
N GLY A 104 -11.46 7.39 -1.94
CA GLY A 104 -12.41 7.28 -3.04
C GLY A 104 -11.88 7.71 -4.42
N ASP A 105 -10.64 8.20 -4.52
CA ASP A 105 -10.06 8.60 -5.80
C ASP A 105 -9.12 7.55 -6.42
N SER A 106 -8.65 6.59 -5.64
CA SER A 106 -7.75 5.52 -6.10
C SER A 106 -8.41 4.60 -7.13
N LYS A 107 -9.62 4.08 -6.86
CA LYS A 107 -10.51 3.39 -7.82
C LYS A 107 -9.93 2.16 -8.52
N CYS A 108 -9.12 1.37 -7.83
CA CYS A 108 -8.34 0.30 -8.45
C CYS A 108 -9.12 -1.01 -8.65
N TYR A 109 -10.26 -1.21 -7.97
CA TYR A 109 -11.08 -2.41 -8.16
C TYR A 109 -11.99 -2.27 -9.38
N ALA A 110 -11.39 -2.03 -10.54
CA ALA A 110 -12.06 -1.78 -11.81
C ALA A 110 -11.22 -2.27 -12.98
N GLU A 111 -11.82 -2.40 -14.17
CA GLU A 111 -11.10 -2.77 -15.39
C GLU A 111 -10.09 -1.71 -15.82
N TYR A 112 -10.38 -0.43 -15.57
CA TYR A 112 -9.52 0.69 -15.92
C TYR A 112 -9.39 1.67 -14.77
N VAL A 113 -8.20 2.26 -14.65
CA VAL A 113 -7.91 3.32 -13.69
C VAL A 113 -6.96 4.34 -14.33
N THR A 114 -7.15 5.63 -14.04
CA THR A 114 -6.15 6.66 -14.37
C THR A 114 -5.16 6.78 -13.24
N VAL A 115 -3.87 6.81 -13.59
CA VAL A 115 -2.75 6.86 -12.65
C VAL A 115 -1.91 8.09 -12.96
N PRO A 116 -1.61 8.96 -11.98
CA PRO A 116 -0.59 9.99 -12.17
C PRO A 116 0.74 9.34 -12.60
N ALA A 117 1.34 9.81 -13.68
CA ALA A 117 2.59 9.25 -14.19
C ALA A 117 3.71 9.25 -13.13
N SER A 118 3.70 10.25 -12.22
CA SER A 118 4.63 10.34 -11.09
C SER A 118 4.46 9.26 -10.02
N GLU A 119 3.31 8.58 -9.99
CA GLU A 119 3.01 7.48 -9.07
C GLU A 119 3.14 6.10 -9.74
N CYS A 120 3.48 6.07 -11.02
CA CYS A 120 3.52 4.88 -11.85
C CYS A 120 4.96 4.41 -12.08
N ALA A 121 5.19 3.10 -12.06
CA ALA A 121 6.48 2.50 -12.37
C ALA A 121 6.34 1.36 -13.38
N LEU A 122 7.35 1.19 -14.24
CA LEU A 122 7.44 0.04 -15.14
C LEU A 122 7.56 -1.24 -14.35
N LYS A 123 6.75 -2.23 -14.67
CA LYS A 123 6.78 -3.55 -14.05
C LYS A 123 8.00 -4.33 -14.54
N PRO A 124 8.86 -4.86 -13.64
CA PRO A 124 9.96 -5.73 -14.05
C PRO A 124 9.47 -6.95 -14.86
N ALA A 125 10.16 -7.30 -15.95
CA ALA A 125 9.76 -8.37 -16.85
C ALA A 125 9.56 -9.73 -16.17
N GLY A 126 10.38 -10.04 -15.16
CA GLY A 126 10.31 -11.30 -14.41
C GLY A 126 9.20 -11.38 -13.35
N VAL A 127 8.44 -10.31 -13.13
CA VAL A 127 7.40 -10.23 -12.09
C VAL A 127 6.03 -10.36 -12.74
N SER A 128 5.16 -11.22 -12.23
CA SER A 128 3.77 -11.32 -12.69
C SER A 128 2.96 -10.10 -12.25
N HIS A 129 1.85 -9.79 -12.94
CA HIS A 129 0.94 -8.71 -12.51
C HIS A 129 0.37 -8.94 -11.11
N ILE A 130 0.11 -10.19 -10.73
CA ILE A 130 -0.38 -10.55 -9.39
C ILE A 130 0.65 -10.15 -8.32
N HIS A 131 1.92 -10.51 -8.51
CA HIS A 131 2.98 -10.15 -7.56
C HIS A 131 3.25 -8.64 -7.57
N ALA A 132 3.23 -8.01 -8.74
CA ALA A 132 3.44 -6.57 -8.86
C ALA A 132 2.33 -5.76 -8.15
N ALA A 133 1.05 -6.17 -8.30
CA ALA A 133 -0.06 -5.50 -7.63
C ALA A 133 -0.06 -5.69 -6.10
N ALA A 134 0.49 -6.79 -5.60
CA ALA A 134 0.58 -7.04 -4.14
C ALA A 134 1.73 -6.28 -3.45
N THR A 135 2.54 -5.55 -4.23
CA THR A 135 3.80 -4.96 -3.74
C THR A 135 3.67 -3.52 -3.23
N PRO A 136 2.99 -2.57 -3.90
CA PRO A 136 3.24 -1.15 -3.69
C PRO A 136 3.02 -0.69 -2.25
N MET A 137 1.83 -0.83 -1.70
CA MET A 137 1.55 -0.36 -0.34
C MET A 137 2.43 -1.05 0.70
N SER A 138 2.57 -2.36 0.62
CA SER A 138 3.31 -3.14 1.61
C SER A 138 4.81 -2.83 1.58
N LEU A 139 5.40 -2.76 0.38
CA LEU A 139 6.82 -2.45 0.18
C LEU A 139 7.13 -1.00 0.56
N LEU A 140 6.34 -0.04 0.05
CA LEU A 140 6.56 1.37 0.33
C LEU A 140 6.39 1.69 1.81
N THR A 141 5.43 1.05 2.50
CA THR A 141 5.31 1.17 3.95
C THR A 141 6.58 0.67 4.66
N ALA A 142 7.09 -0.51 4.29
CA ALA A 142 8.32 -1.03 4.89
C ALA A 142 9.52 -0.12 4.59
N TRP A 143 9.63 0.39 3.35
CA TRP A 143 10.67 1.31 2.93
C TRP A 143 10.65 2.62 3.72
N GLN A 144 9.49 3.27 3.80
CA GLN A 144 9.33 4.51 4.55
C GLN A 144 9.75 4.38 6.02
N PHE A 145 9.36 3.28 6.67
CA PHE A 145 9.68 3.08 8.08
C PHE A 145 11.13 2.67 8.34
N LEU A 146 11.80 2.01 7.40
CA LEU A 146 13.15 1.52 7.60
C LEU A 146 14.22 2.45 7.01
N ILE A 147 13.92 3.08 5.89
CA ILE A 147 14.91 3.83 5.10
C ILE A 147 14.65 5.33 5.14
N GLU A 148 13.44 5.78 4.78
CA GLU A 148 13.14 7.21 4.63
C GLU A 148 12.63 7.88 5.90
N LEU A 149 12.02 7.08 6.77
CA LEU A 149 11.51 7.50 8.05
C LEU A 149 10.38 8.49 8.09
N GLY A 150 9.37 8.00 7.66
CA GLY A 150 8.00 8.17 8.04
C GLY A 150 7.42 9.56 7.98
N HIS A 151 7.86 10.54 8.69
CA HIS A 151 7.19 11.84 8.71
C HIS A 151 8.09 12.94 9.27
N GLU A 152 8.04 14.08 8.60
CA GLU A 152 8.77 15.29 8.98
C GLU A 152 8.02 16.13 10.02
N VAL A 153 6.73 15.87 10.20
CA VAL A 153 5.86 16.62 11.11
C VAL A 153 5.23 15.66 12.11
N ALA A 154 5.40 15.93 13.40
CA ALA A 154 4.74 15.18 14.46
C ALA A 154 3.21 15.23 14.30
N ASN A 155 2.56 14.10 14.56
CA ASN A 155 1.11 13.99 14.54
C ASN A 155 0.61 13.40 15.88
N PRO A 156 -0.69 13.48 16.19
CA PRO A 156 -1.22 13.01 17.48
C PRO A 156 -0.94 11.54 17.81
N LEU A 157 -0.75 10.70 16.78
CA LEU A 157 -0.47 9.27 16.94
C LEU A 157 1.04 8.98 17.02
N GLN A 158 1.87 9.91 16.50
CA GLN A 158 3.32 9.83 16.50
C GLN A 158 3.90 11.22 16.81
N PRO A 159 3.95 11.60 18.10
CA PRO A 159 4.38 12.93 18.51
C PRO A 159 5.88 13.15 18.33
N GLU A 160 6.66 12.09 18.23
CA GLU A 160 8.11 12.16 18.04
C GLU A 160 8.47 11.95 16.56
N LEU A 161 9.35 12.78 16.05
CA LEU A 161 9.89 12.63 14.70
C LEU A 161 10.82 11.42 14.63
N HIS A 162 10.63 10.61 13.63
CA HIS A 162 11.60 9.57 13.34
C HIS A 162 12.82 10.14 12.62
N ARG A 163 13.99 9.63 12.94
CA ARG A 163 15.23 9.92 12.22
C ARG A 163 15.79 8.65 11.62
N PRO A 164 16.43 8.75 10.42
CA PRO A 164 17.11 7.60 9.83
C PRO A 164 18.11 6.98 10.81
N VAL A 165 17.95 5.68 11.04
CA VAL A 165 18.92 4.87 11.78
C VAL A 165 19.61 3.95 10.78
N PRO A 166 20.91 4.12 10.52
CA PRO A 166 21.64 3.22 9.63
C PRO A 166 21.47 1.77 10.08
N LEU A 167 20.99 0.90 9.18
CA LEU A 167 20.64 -0.48 9.51
C LEU A 167 21.87 -1.40 9.57
N LYS A 168 22.94 -1.06 8.86
CA LYS A 168 24.16 -1.87 8.76
C LYS A 168 24.75 -2.22 10.12
N GLY A 169 24.86 -3.51 10.38
CA GLY A 169 25.40 -4.04 11.65
C GLY A 169 24.45 -3.92 12.86
N LYS A 170 23.24 -3.41 12.68
CA LYS A 170 22.24 -3.34 13.74
C LYS A 170 21.45 -4.64 13.88
N ARG A 171 20.94 -4.89 15.08
CA ARG A 171 20.00 -5.99 15.34
C ARG A 171 18.59 -5.41 15.34
N ILE A 172 17.73 -5.91 14.46
CA ILE A 172 16.36 -5.41 14.26
C ILE A 172 15.38 -6.55 14.54
N LEU A 173 14.42 -6.28 15.40
CA LEU A 173 13.29 -7.18 15.64
C LEU A 173 12.12 -6.71 14.79
N ILE A 174 11.60 -7.59 13.92
CA ILE A 174 10.44 -7.36 13.08
C ILE A 174 9.30 -8.24 13.59
N ASN A 175 8.32 -7.61 14.23
CA ASN A 175 7.11 -8.29 14.68
C ASN A 175 6.10 -8.38 13.53
N GLY A 176 5.41 -9.53 13.41
CA GLY A 176 4.53 -9.80 12.27
C GLY A 176 5.31 -9.99 10.95
N ALA A 177 6.50 -10.56 11.03
CA ALA A 177 7.45 -10.68 9.93
C ALA A 177 6.91 -11.42 8.70
N ALA A 178 5.90 -12.28 8.84
CA ALA A 178 5.26 -13.00 7.74
C ALA A 178 4.08 -12.22 7.09
N GLY A 179 3.69 -11.08 7.67
CA GLY A 179 2.64 -10.23 7.12
C GLY A 179 3.06 -9.44 5.88
N GLY A 180 2.11 -8.75 5.25
CA GLY A 180 2.33 -7.98 4.01
C GLY A 180 3.51 -7.00 4.10
N VAL A 181 3.53 -6.14 5.11
CA VAL A 181 4.65 -5.20 5.36
C VAL A 181 5.87 -5.92 5.93
N GLY A 182 5.64 -6.89 6.86
CA GLY A 182 6.71 -7.54 7.60
C GLY A 182 7.70 -8.30 6.73
N HIS A 183 7.23 -9.03 5.72
CA HIS A 183 8.12 -9.81 4.86
C HIS A 183 8.99 -8.92 3.95
N PHE A 184 8.51 -7.76 3.53
CA PHE A 184 9.34 -6.76 2.85
C PHE A 184 10.34 -6.11 3.81
N ALA A 185 9.90 -5.80 5.04
CA ALA A 185 10.78 -5.25 6.06
C ALA A 185 11.96 -6.20 6.37
N VAL A 186 11.72 -7.52 6.43
CA VAL A 186 12.79 -8.54 6.57
C VAL A 186 13.79 -8.45 5.44
N GLN A 187 13.32 -8.40 4.19
CA GLN A 187 14.17 -8.36 3.01
C GLN A 187 14.97 -7.05 2.93
N ILE A 188 14.32 -5.90 3.13
CA ILE A 188 14.98 -4.58 3.13
C ILE A 188 16.05 -4.52 4.24
N ALA A 189 15.70 -4.89 5.47
CA ALA A 189 16.64 -4.84 6.59
C ALA A 189 17.88 -5.73 6.36
N LYS A 190 17.69 -6.91 5.75
CA LYS A 190 18.80 -7.79 5.38
C LYS A 190 19.66 -7.19 4.26
N MET A 191 19.02 -6.64 3.23
CA MET A 191 19.72 -5.96 2.12
C MET A 191 20.60 -4.81 2.63
N GLU A 192 20.13 -4.09 3.64
CA GLU A 192 20.86 -3.01 4.32
C GLU A 192 21.89 -3.49 5.35
N GLY A 193 22.12 -4.80 5.46
CA GLY A 193 23.15 -5.39 6.31
C GLY A 193 22.81 -5.46 7.80
N ALA A 194 21.53 -5.47 8.15
CA ALA A 194 21.07 -5.70 9.51
C ALA A 194 21.04 -7.19 9.88
N TYR A 195 21.18 -7.49 11.17
CA TYR A 195 20.84 -8.79 11.74
C TYR A 195 19.35 -8.79 12.08
N VAL A 196 18.55 -9.57 11.35
CA VAL A 196 17.09 -9.57 11.49
C VAL A 196 16.63 -10.68 12.44
N ILE A 197 15.81 -10.30 13.42
CA ILE A 197 15.07 -11.19 14.30
C ILE A 197 13.61 -11.14 13.88
N ALA A 198 13.16 -12.16 13.13
CA ALA A 198 11.79 -12.25 12.66
C ALA A 198 10.89 -12.92 13.69
N VAL A 199 9.75 -12.30 14.01
CA VAL A 199 8.73 -12.82 14.93
C VAL A 199 7.45 -13.06 14.14
N ALA A 200 7.01 -14.31 14.10
CA ALA A 200 5.77 -14.75 13.45
C ALA A 200 5.29 -16.06 14.09
N SER A 201 4.08 -16.53 13.74
CA SER A 201 3.62 -17.87 14.11
C SER A 201 4.46 -18.94 13.43
N THR A 202 4.60 -20.11 14.08
CA THR A 202 5.48 -21.20 13.63
C THR A 202 5.12 -21.76 12.26
N GLU A 203 3.87 -21.66 11.85
CA GLU A 203 3.40 -22.07 10.52
C GLU A 203 4.07 -21.30 9.36
N HIS A 204 4.58 -20.09 9.64
CA HIS A 204 5.27 -19.24 8.66
C HIS A 204 6.80 -19.40 8.66
N GLU A 205 7.35 -20.33 9.45
CA GLU A 205 8.81 -20.49 9.57
C GLU A 205 9.46 -20.81 8.22
N ALA A 206 8.88 -21.74 7.45
CA ALA A 206 9.41 -22.13 6.15
C ALA A 206 9.41 -20.95 5.15
N PHE A 207 8.34 -20.16 5.14
CA PHE A 207 8.24 -18.96 4.31
C PHE A 207 9.33 -17.95 4.66
N LEU A 208 9.48 -17.61 5.95
CA LEU A 208 10.47 -16.63 6.39
C LEU A 208 11.92 -17.10 6.13
N ARG A 209 12.20 -18.41 6.25
CA ARG A 209 13.51 -18.97 5.88
C ARG A 209 13.77 -18.86 4.39
N GLY A 210 12.75 -19.03 3.54
CA GLY A 210 12.84 -18.87 2.09
C GLY A 210 13.13 -17.44 1.62
N LEU A 211 12.92 -16.42 2.48
CA LEU A 211 13.26 -15.03 2.18
C LEU A 211 14.76 -14.70 2.37
N GLU A 212 15.60 -15.69 2.70
CA GLU A 212 17.02 -15.46 2.83
C GLU A 212 17.64 -15.19 1.45
N PRO A 213 18.20 -13.99 1.19
CA PRO A 213 19.07 -13.82 0.05
C PRO A 213 20.29 -14.72 0.24
N MET A 214 20.82 -15.29 -0.84
CA MET A 214 21.92 -16.25 -0.88
C MET A 214 23.26 -15.68 -0.33
N SER A 215 23.28 -15.28 0.94
CA SER A 215 24.50 -15.07 1.69
C SER A 215 24.27 -15.41 3.15
N SER A 216 24.96 -16.44 3.59
CA SER A 216 24.92 -17.09 4.88
C SER A 216 24.99 -16.13 6.07
N SER A 217 23.91 -16.02 6.81
CA SER A 217 23.98 -15.82 8.25
C SER A 217 22.73 -16.41 8.91
N THR A 218 22.98 -17.42 9.70
CA THR A 218 22.05 -18.32 10.37
C THR A 218 21.02 -17.59 11.18
N THR A 219 19.74 -17.73 10.80
CA THR A 219 18.60 -17.41 11.66
C THR A 219 18.59 -18.42 12.81
N ARG A 220 19.00 -18.05 14.00
CA ARG A 220 18.88 -18.88 15.20
C ARG A 220 17.62 -18.54 15.98
N ARG A 221 16.72 -19.53 15.98
CA ARG A 221 15.82 -20.03 17.02
C ARG A 221 15.10 -19.04 17.94
N GLN A 222 13.76 -19.24 17.95
CA GLN A 222 12.84 -19.27 19.07
C GLN A 222 13.20 -18.34 20.25
N LEU A 223 12.54 -17.20 20.28
CA LEU A 223 12.17 -16.61 21.55
C LEU A 223 11.02 -17.45 22.13
N PRO A 224 11.08 -17.85 23.41
CA PRO A 224 9.95 -18.45 24.08
C PRO A 224 8.76 -17.49 23.96
N ARG A 225 7.53 -18.03 24.06
CA ARG A 225 6.28 -17.26 24.10
C ARG A 225 6.46 -16.01 24.95
N MET A 226 6.94 -14.93 24.36
CA MET A 226 6.96 -13.64 25.02
C MET A 226 5.56 -13.08 24.96
N LEU A 227 5.07 -12.77 26.16
CA LEU A 227 3.87 -12.01 26.44
C LEU A 227 3.71 -10.90 25.40
N PHE A 228 2.63 -10.97 24.63
CA PHE A 228 2.23 -9.92 23.72
C PHE A 228 1.90 -8.67 24.53
N VAL A 229 2.82 -7.75 24.60
CA VAL A 229 2.44 -6.35 24.75
C VAL A 229 2.12 -5.89 23.35
N MET A 230 0.86 -5.91 22.99
CA MET A 230 0.37 -5.18 21.84
C MET A 230 0.62 -3.70 22.12
N SER A 231 1.74 -3.19 21.66
CA SER A 231 1.88 -1.76 21.48
C SER A 231 0.90 -1.38 20.36
N THR A 232 -0.16 -0.72 20.75
CA THR A 232 -1.14 -0.07 19.85
C THR A 232 -0.51 1.03 19.01
N SER A 233 0.80 1.15 18.99
CA SER A 233 1.59 2.15 18.26
C SER A 233 1.75 1.89 16.77
N PHE A 234 1.19 0.82 16.22
CA PHE A 234 1.11 0.59 14.77
C PHE A 234 -0.21 1.05 14.15
N LEU A 235 -0.82 2.08 14.70
CA LEU A 235 -1.89 2.80 14.04
C LEU A 235 -1.24 3.79 13.04
N ILE A 236 -1.24 3.35 11.84
CA ILE A 236 -1.11 3.98 10.52
C ILE A 236 -0.92 5.52 10.57
N PRO A 237 0.24 6.03 10.09
CA PRO A 237 0.55 7.47 10.08
C PRO A 237 -0.32 8.34 9.15
N TRP A 238 -1.27 7.80 8.44
CA TRP A 238 -2.02 8.49 7.40
C TRP A 238 -3.33 9.17 7.85
N ALA A 239 -3.67 9.14 9.13
CA ALA A 239 -4.76 9.95 9.68
C ALA A 239 -4.34 11.44 9.84
N VAL A 240 -3.78 12.05 8.81
CA VAL A 240 -3.63 13.49 8.73
C VAL A 240 -4.97 14.05 8.27
N PRO A 241 -5.64 14.91 9.04
CA PRO A 241 -6.85 15.57 8.57
C PRO A 241 -6.51 16.36 7.30
N PRO A 242 -7.40 16.39 6.29
CA PRO A 242 -7.19 17.20 5.11
C PRO A 242 -6.99 18.65 5.55
N ARG A 243 -5.89 19.28 5.11
CA ARG A 243 -5.73 20.72 5.24
C ARG A 243 -6.93 21.35 4.55
N VAL A 244 -7.82 21.93 5.32
CA VAL A 244 -8.85 22.82 4.78
C VAL A 244 -8.07 23.94 4.09
N ALA A 245 -8.05 23.89 2.75
CA ALA A 245 -7.57 25.00 1.96
C ALA A 245 -8.49 26.19 2.29
N SER A 246 -8.01 27.09 3.11
CA SER A 246 -8.69 28.38 3.31
C SER A 246 -8.60 29.11 1.99
N CYS A 247 -9.66 29.08 1.19
CA CYS A 247 -9.93 30.11 0.21
C CYS A 247 -10.01 31.44 0.96
N ARG A 248 -8.95 32.23 0.90
CA ARG A 248 -9.05 33.67 1.10
C ARG A 248 -9.19 34.30 -0.27
N HIS A 249 -10.17 35.15 -0.36
CA HIS A 249 -10.64 36.01 -1.46
C HIS A 249 -9.52 36.60 -2.32
#